data_695c9f1eb42547bc6b02b08b4d7a80a2
#
_entry.id   695c9f1eb42547bc6b02b08b4d7a80a2
#
_cell.length_a   1.000
_cell.length_b   1.000
_cell.length_c   1.000
_cell.angle_alpha   90.00
_cell.angle_beta   90.00
_cell.angle_gamma   90.00
#
_symmetry.space_group_name_H-M   'P 1'
#
loop_
_entity.id
_entity.type
_entity.pdbx_description
1 polymer ?
#
loop_
_entity_poly.entity_id
_entity_poly.type
_entity_poly.pdbx_seq_one_letter_code
_entity_poly.pdbx_strand_id
1 'polypeptide(L)'
;MQESWGSHSDRVSRLGWEAASERPMAWRAPWRHVDPTLVLAACGLAVLGLAAIYSSTFSSLRAQGLPEGLIMRRQLLNLGLGLGGMVAVSLLDYRRLQAWAAVVFGAVVLVLGLVLTPLGSASNGAQSWFELGAYQVQPSEYAKVAMIVVLAAVFGATRASPGMRQLAAGLAAWAVVCGLILRQPDFGTFMVFVPILFGVLLVSGVRLRWLLVLALVGSIGVVGMFKLNVLKEYQKERLTAFIDPGADPDGRGYTYNARQALIAIGSGGVTGKGYLRGTQTNLQYVPEQKTDFVFTVVGEELGFAGAMLLLALLALLAWRGLRIAAVARDPFGALVAAGVVSMLVFQAFVNIGMTIGIMPITGIPLPFVSYGGSSLVSSFLAVGLLENVHMRRYL
;
A
#
# COMPACT_ATOMS: atom_id res chain seq x y z
N MET A 1 -34.91 2.91 70.28
CA MET A 1 -35.03 3.63 69.02
C MET A 1 -33.71 3.51 68.28
N GLN A 2 -33.53 2.39 67.62
CA GLN A 2 -32.40 2.15 66.70
C GLN A 2 -32.95 1.35 65.53
N GLU A 3 -33.43 2.02 64.50
CA GLU A 3 -33.76 1.35 63.23
C GLU A 3 -33.60 2.36 62.08
N SER A 4 -33.06 1.81 60.98
CA SER A 4 -33.21 2.26 59.60
C SER A 4 -32.29 3.32 59.01
N TRP A 5 -30.95 3.13 59.03
CA TRP A 5 -30.06 3.86 58.13
C TRP A 5 -29.29 2.97 57.13
N GLY A 6 -29.56 1.62 57.11
CA GLY A 6 -28.79 0.68 56.28
C GLY A 6 -29.39 0.36 54.88
N SER A 7 -30.61 0.81 54.55
CA SER A 7 -31.32 0.28 53.39
C SER A 7 -31.30 1.18 52.10
N HIS A 8 -30.78 2.41 52.21
CA HIS A 8 -30.84 3.32 51.04
C HIS A 8 -29.53 3.27 50.22
N SER A 9 -28.36 3.10 50.86
CA SER A 9 -27.10 3.01 50.13
C SER A 9 -26.96 1.72 49.31
N ASP A 10 -27.51 0.61 49.83
CA ASP A 10 -27.46 -0.69 49.07
C ASP A 10 -28.38 -0.75 47.87
N ARG A 11 -29.48 0.03 47.86
CA ARG A 11 -30.37 0.12 46.69
C ARG A 11 -29.76 0.99 45.59
N VAL A 12 -29.09 2.06 45.94
CA VAL A 12 -28.45 2.97 44.96
C VAL A 12 -27.24 2.30 44.31
N SER A 13 -26.47 1.50 45.08
CA SER A 13 -25.34 0.75 44.51
C SER A 13 -25.79 -0.37 43.58
N ARG A 14 -26.86 -1.11 43.87
CA ARG A 14 -27.41 -2.16 43.00
C ARG A 14 -28.00 -1.61 41.73
N LEU A 15 -28.74 -0.51 41.77
CA LEU A 15 -29.30 0.18 40.58
C LEU A 15 -28.18 0.71 39.67
N GLY A 16 -27.07 1.18 40.24
CA GLY A 16 -25.90 1.61 39.48
C GLY A 16 -25.17 0.46 38.75
N TRP A 17 -25.12 -0.72 39.38
CA TRP A 17 -24.50 -1.91 38.74
C TRP A 17 -25.39 -2.58 37.70
N GLU A 18 -26.71 -2.62 37.89
CA GLU A 18 -27.66 -3.17 36.93
C GLU A 18 -27.77 -2.24 35.71
N ALA A 19 -27.78 -0.92 35.87
CA ALA A 19 -27.76 0.02 34.75
C ALA A 19 -26.44 -0.01 33.95
N ALA A 20 -25.31 -0.41 34.55
CA ALA A 20 -24.05 -0.59 33.87
C ALA A 20 -23.96 -1.91 33.07
N SER A 21 -24.75 -2.93 33.47
CA SER A 21 -24.77 -4.23 32.82
C SER A 21 -25.72 -4.29 31.60
N GLU A 22 -26.66 -3.37 31.50
CA GLU A 22 -27.66 -3.30 30.41
C GLU A 22 -27.33 -2.30 29.31
N ARG A 23 -26.06 -1.99 29.04
CA ARG A 23 -25.75 -1.34 27.78
C ARG A 23 -26.09 -2.33 26.67
N PRO A 24 -27.06 -2.02 25.80
CA PRO A 24 -27.54 -2.98 24.81
C PRO A 24 -26.36 -3.48 23.99
N MET A 25 -26.29 -4.79 23.77
CA MET A 25 -25.25 -5.47 22.95
C MET A 25 -25.03 -4.78 21.59
N ALA A 26 -26.01 -4.03 21.12
CA ALA A 26 -25.97 -3.22 19.93
C ALA A 26 -24.86 -2.12 19.92
N TRP A 27 -24.44 -1.60 21.09
CA TRP A 27 -23.34 -0.63 21.17
C TRP A 27 -21.96 -1.26 21.08
N ARG A 28 -21.86 -2.58 21.25
CA ARG A 28 -20.62 -3.37 21.13
C ARG A 28 -20.36 -3.87 19.70
N ALA A 29 -21.25 -3.58 18.76
CA ALA A 29 -21.13 -4.01 17.39
C ALA A 29 -20.06 -3.17 16.65
N PRO A 30 -18.91 -3.74 16.21
CA PRO A 30 -17.80 -3.01 15.61
C PRO A 30 -18.21 -2.18 14.40
N TRP A 31 -19.13 -2.69 13.56
CA TRP A 31 -19.58 -2.05 12.31
C TRP A 31 -20.25 -0.66 12.48
N ARG A 32 -20.67 -0.28 13.70
CA ARG A 32 -21.21 1.07 13.97
C ARG A 32 -20.14 2.15 14.03
N HIS A 33 -18.88 1.75 14.11
CA HIS A 33 -17.74 2.65 14.25
C HIS A 33 -16.85 2.68 12.99
N VAL A 34 -17.41 2.35 11.82
CA VAL A 34 -16.73 2.48 10.53
C VAL A 34 -16.36 3.95 10.29
N ASP A 35 -15.18 4.18 9.73
CA ASP A 35 -14.73 5.50 9.28
C ASP A 35 -15.19 5.77 7.83
N PRO A 36 -16.31 6.45 7.61
CA PRO A 36 -16.81 6.66 6.25
C PRO A 36 -15.85 7.51 5.40
N THR A 37 -15.06 8.39 6.03
CA THR A 37 -14.13 9.25 5.29
C THR A 37 -12.96 8.46 4.72
N LEU A 38 -12.46 7.45 5.44
CA LEU A 38 -11.40 6.56 4.97
C LEU A 38 -11.89 5.72 3.80
N VAL A 39 -13.07 5.10 3.93
CA VAL A 39 -13.68 4.27 2.87
C VAL A 39 -13.99 5.10 1.63
N LEU A 40 -14.60 6.29 1.79
CA LEU A 40 -14.90 7.17 0.67
C LEU A 40 -13.66 7.65 -0.07
N ALA A 41 -12.57 7.95 0.66
CA ALA A 41 -11.30 8.32 0.03
C ALA A 41 -10.73 7.16 -0.82
N ALA A 42 -10.70 5.94 -0.28
CA ALA A 42 -10.22 4.76 -1.01
C ALA A 42 -11.10 4.44 -2.23
N CYS A 43 -12.43 4.50 -2.08
CA CYS A 43 -13.36 4.30 -3.19
C CYS A 43 -13.25 5.42 -4.24
N GLY A 44 -13.10 6.68 -3.82
CA GLY A 44 -12.89 7.81 -4.74
C GLY A 44 -11.62 7.64 -5.58
N LEU A 45 -10.51 7.21 -4.97
CA LEU A 45 -9.27 6.87 -5.68
C LEU A 45 -9.49 5.73 -6.69
N ALA A 46 -10.22 4.68 -6.29
CA ALA A 46 -10.51 3.55 -7.18
C ALA A 46 -11.40 3.95 -8.36
N VAL A 47 -12.37 4.85 -8.17
CA VAL A 47 -13.20 5.41 -9.25
C VAL A 47 -12.36 6.22 -10.22
N LEU A 48 -11.47 7.10 -9.72
CA LEU A 48 -10.53 7.84 -10.57
C LEU A 48 -9.61 6.87 -11.35
N GLY A 49 -9.13 5.82 -10.67
CA GLY A 49 -8.32 4.76 -11.30
C GLY A 49 -9.06 4.05 -12.42
N LEU A 50 -10.31 3.63 -12.20
CA LEU A 50 -11.14 2.98 -13.21
C LEU A 50 -11.35 3.90 -14.43
N ALA A 51 -11.61 5.19 -14.21
CA ALA A 51 -11.74 6.17 -15.28
C ALA A 51 -10.45 6.30 -16.08
N ALA A 52 -9.30 6.44 -15.40
CA ALA A 52 -7.98 6.56 -16.03
C ALA A 52 -7.60 5.28 -16.81
N ILE A 53 -7.86 4.10 -16.24
CA ILE A 53 -7.60 2.80 -16.90
C ILE A 53 -8.46 2.64 -18.14
N TYR A 54 -9.75 2.98 -18.05
CA TYR A 54 -10.64 2.91 -19.22
C TYR A 54 -10.13 3.83 -20.33
N SER A 55 -9.79 5.08 -20.01
CA SER A 55 -9.29 6.01 -21.00
C SER A 55 -7.97 5.58 -21.65
N SER A 56 -6.99 5.14 -20.83
CA SER A 56 -5.68 4.70 -21.33
C SER A 56 -5.74 3.43 -22.20
N THR A 57 -6.82 2.65 -22.12
CA THR A 57 -6.95 1.39 -22.87
C THR A 57 -7.96 1.46 -24.01
N PHE A 58 -8.81 2.48 -24.01
CA PHE A 58 -9.91 2.63 -24.97
C PHE A 58 -9.46 2.60 -26.43
N SER A 59 -8.55 3.48 -26.83
CA SER A 59 -8.07 3.58 -28.21
C SER A 59 -7.30 2.34 -28.66
N SER A 60 -6.50 1.76 -27.78
CA SER A 60 -5.71 0.56 -28.04
C SER A 60 -6.59 -0.67 -28.30
N LEU A 61 -7.58 -0.91 -27.44
CA LEU A 61 -8.50 -2.03 -27.58
C LEU A 61 -9.37 -1.88 -28.84
N ARG A 62 -9.83 -0.67 -29.11
CA ARG A 62 -10.61 -0.36 -30.31
C ARG A 62 -9.79 -0.59 -31.59
N ALA A 63 -8.53 -0.18 -31.63
CA ALA A 63 -7.63 -0.40 -32.75
C ALA A 63 -7.36 -1.91 -33.00
N GLN A 64 -7.40 -2.73 -31.96
CA GLN A 64 -7.24 -4.18 -32.02
C GLN A 64 -8.56 -4.93 -32.30
N GLY A 65 -9.69 -4.22 -32.43
CA GLY A 65 -11.02 -4.85 -32.61
C GLY A 65 -11.53 -5.58 -31.37
N LEU A 66 -10.96 -5.32 -30.20
CA LEU A 66 -11.35 -5.93 -28.93
C LEU A 66 -12.41 -5.08 -28.22
N PRO A 67 -13.23 -5.69 -27.34
CA PRO A 67 -14.20 -4.93 -26.53
C PRO A 67 -13.51 -3.87 -25.68
N GLU A 68 -13.89 -2.61 -25.84
CA GLU A 68 -13.28 -1.44 -25.18
C GLU A 68 -13.29 -1.53 -23.65
N GLY A 69 -14.25 -2.25 -23.06
CA GLY A 69 -14.36 -2.47 -21.61
C GLY A 69 -13.65 -3.71 -21.08
N LEU A 70 -12.86 -4.43 -21.87
CA LEU A 70 -12.25 -5.71 -21.46
C LEU A 70 -11.37 -5.57 -20.21
N ILE A 71 -10.45 -4.60 -20.21
CA ILE A 71 -9.52 -4.35 -19.11
C ILE A 71 -10.26 -3.77 -17.89
N MET A 72 -11.21 -2.86 -18.15
CA MET A 72 -12.05 -2.28 -17.09
C MET A 72 -12.88 -3.35 -16.36
N ARG A 73 -13.47 -4.33 -17.07
CA ARG A 73 -14.22 -5.43 -16.46
C ARG A 73 -13.34 -6.27 -15.53
N ARG A 74 -12.10 -6.57 -15.93
CA ARG A 74 -11.13 -7.27 -15.06
C ARG A 74 -10.80 -6.44 -13.81
N GLN A 75 -10.61 -5.14 -13.96
CA GLN A 75 -10.34 -4.26 -12.82
C GLN A 75 -11.56 -4.12 -11.89
N LEU A 76 -12.79 -4.11 -12.41
CA LEU A 76 -14.01 -4.14 -11.59
C LEU A 76 -14.14 -5.42 -10.77
N LEU A 77 -13.77 -6.58 -11.33
CA LEU A 77 -13.72 -7.84 -10.58
C LEU A 77 -12.69 -7.76 -9.45
N ASN A 78 -11.49 -7.22 -9.73
CA ASN A 78 -10.46 -7.01 -8.73
C ASN A 78 -10.91 -6.02 -7.63
N LEU A 79 -11.65 -4.97 -8.01
CA LEU A 79 -12.26 -4.03 -7.06
C LEU A 79 -13.29 -4.75 -6.16
N GLY A 80 -14.15 -5.58 -6.74
CA GLY A 80 -15.10 -6.40 -5.95
C GLY A 80 -14.40 -7.33 -4.97
N LEU A 81 -13.33 -8.00 -5.39
CA LEU A 81 -12.49 -8.84 -4.53
C LEU A 81 -11.79 -8.01 -3.45
N GLY A 82 -11.27 -6.84 -3.80
CA GLY A 82 -10.63 -5.92 -2.86
C GLY A 82 -11.58 -5.41 -1.79
N LEU A 83 -12.77 -4.95 -2.19
CA LEU A 83 -13.83 -4.50 -1.26
C LEU A 83 -14.32 -5.65 -0.36
N GLY A 84 -14.53 -6.83 -0.92
CA GLY A 84 -14.89 -8.02 -0.16
C GLY A 84 -13.81 -8.37 0.87
N GLY A 85 -12.54 -8.34 0.46
CA GLY A 85 -11.39 -8.54 1.34
C GLY A 85 -11.27 -7.46 2.43
N MET A 86 -11.49 -6.20 2.08
CA MET A 86 -11.53 -5.09 3.05
C MET A 86 -12.58 -5.33 4.13
N VAL A 87 -13.80 -5.68 3.73
CA VAL A 87 -14.89 -5.98 4.67
C VAL A 87 -14.54 -7.21 5.51
N ALA A 88 -14.06 -8.29 4.91
CA ALA A 88 -13.68 -9.50 5.64
C ALA A 88 -12.61 -9.22 6.70
N VAL A 89 -11.53 -8.50 6.33
CA VAL A 89 -10.46 -8.13 7.26
C VAL A 89 -10.95 -7.17 8.34
N SER A 90 -11.83 -6.23 8.02
CA SER A 90 -12.39 -5.29 9.00
C SER A 90 -13.25 -5.97 10.07
N LEU A 91 -13.93 -7.05 9.71
CA LEU A 91 -14.77 -7.82 10.64
C LEU A 91 -13.98 -8.81 11.51
N LEU A 92 -12.81 -9.27 11.06
CA LEU A 92 -11.93 -10.13 11.85
C LEU A 92 -11.42 -9.38 13.09
N ASP A 93 -11.19 -10.10 14.19
CA ASP A 93 -10.53 -9.51 15.35
C ASP A 93 -9.01 -9.41 15.09
N TYR A 94 -8.47 -8.18 14.96
CA TYR A 94 -7.04 -7.96 14.67
C TYR A 94 -6.13 -8.51 15.77
N ARG A 95 -6.61 -8.71 16.99
CA ARG A 95 -5.86 -9.39 18.06
C ARG A 95 -5.57 -10.85 17.73
N ARG A 96 -6.47 -11.50 16.98
CA ARG A 96 -6.19 -12.85 16.46
C ARG A 96 -5.06 -12.82 15.43
N LEU A 97 -4.98 -11.76 14.59
CA LEU A 97 -3.87 -11.61 13.65
C LEU A 97 -2.53 -11.49 14.38
N GLN A 98 -2.49 -10.80 15.52
CA GLN A 98 -1.29 -10.75 16.35
C GLN A 98 -0.88 -12.15 16.86
N ALA A 99 -1.83 -12.93 17.35
CA ALA A 99 -1.56 -14.31 17.80
C ALA A 99 -1.09 -15.24 16.67
N TRP A 100 -1.58 -15.00 15.45
CA TRP A 100 -1.24 -15.80 14.25
C TRP A 100 -0.07 -15.24 13.45
N ALA A 101 0.61 -14.20 13.92
CA ALA A 101 1.68 -13.52 13.18
C ALA A 101 2.81 -14.46 12.74
N ALA A 102 3.17 -15.46 13.56
CA ALA A 102 4.17 -16.47 13.20
C ALA A 102 3.70 -17.38 12.05
N VAL A 103 2.41 -17.75 12.05
CA VAL A 103 1.81 -18.55 10.95
C VAL A 103 1.73 -17.71 9.68
N VAL A 104 1.33 -16.43 9.79
CA VAL A 104 1.30 -15.47 8.67
C VAL A 104 2.70 -15.31 8.09
N PHE A 105 3.72 -15.15 8.93
CA PHE A 105 5.12 -15.09 8.49
C PHE A 105 5.55 -16.34 7.74
N GLY A 106 5.29 -17.54 8.31
CA GLY A 106 5.60 -18.83 7.67
C GLY A 106 4.90 -18.98 6.32
N ALA A 107 3.62 -18.60 6.22
CA ALA A 107 2.87 -18.63 4.98
C ALA A 107 3.47 -17.69 3.92
N VAL A 108 3.85 -16.47 4.30
CA VAL A 108 4.52 -15.52 3.39
C VAL A 108 5.83 -16.07 2.86
N VAL A 109 6.69 -16.58 3.74
CA VAL A 109 7.99 -17.16 3.34
C VAL A 109 7.79 -18.35 2.41
N LEU A 110 6.83 -19.23 2.73
CA LEU A 110 6.50 -20.39 1.90
C LEU A 110 6.02 -19.96 0.51
N VAL A 111 5.07 -19.03 0.42
CA VAL A 111 4.47 -18.61 -0.85
C VAL A 111 5.49 -17.85 -1.71
N LEU A 112 6.31 -16.97 -1.10
CA LEU A 112 7.40 -16.29 -1.81
C LEU A 112 8.48 -17.27 -2.27
N GLY A 113 8.76 -18.32 -1.48
CA GLY A 113 9.66 -19.41 -1.88
C GLY A 113 9.10 -20.24 -3.03
N LEU A 114 7.81 -20.54 -3.03
CA LEU A 114 7.15 -21.29 -4.10
C LEU A 114 7.17 -20.56 -5.45
N VAL A 115 7.11 -19.23 -5.46
CA VAL A 115 7.23 -18.45 -6.70
C VAL A 115 8.61 -18.62 -7.36
N LEU A 116 9.66 -18.88 -6.58
CA LEU A 116 11.00 -19.13 -7.11
C LEU A 116 11.18 -20.53 -7.73
N THR A 117 10.19 -21.41 -7.56
CA THR A 117 10.17 -22.74 -8.18
C THR A 117 9.54 -22.67 -9.59
N PRO A 118 9.53 -23.75 -10.38
CA PRO A 118 8.86 -23.79 -11.68
C PRO A 118 7.35 -23.51 -11.69
N LEU A 119 6.73 -23.39 -10.50
CA LEU A 119 5.33 -22.97 -10.36
C LEU A 119 5.14 -21.45 -10.58
N GLY A 120 6.20 -20.68 -10.48
CA GLY A 120 6.18 -19.24 -10.74
C GLY A 120 6.41 -18.91 -12.19
N SER A 121 5.66 -17.94 -12.71
CA SER A 121 5.84 -17.39 -14.06
C SER A 121 6.70 -16.13 -14.04
N ALA A 122 7.49 -15.95 -15.11
CA ALA A 122 8.31 -14.78 -15.29
C ALA A 122 7.62 -13.78 -16.21
N SER A 123 7.46 -12.56 -15.73
CA SER A 123 6.98 -11.43 -16.52
C SER A 123 8.00 -10.29 -16.41
N ASN A 124 8.32 -9.65 -17.55
CA ASN A 124 9.27 -8.53 -17.62
C ASN A 124 10.63 -8.82 -16.95
N GLY A 125 11.10 -10.08 -17.01
CA GLY A 125 12.40 -10.49 -16.45
C GLY A 125 12.43 -10.77 -14.95
N ALA A 126 11.27 -10.70 -14.27
CA ALA A 126 11.10 -11.04 -12.85
C ALA A 126 10.16 -12.25 -12.70
N GLN A 127 10.59 -13.28 -11.98
CA GLN A 127 9.78 -14.45 -11.64
C GLN A 127 9.04 -14.18 -10.33
N SER A 128 7.92 -13.46 -10.40
CA SER A 128 7.19 -12.95 -9.24
C SER A 128 5.68 -13.19 -9.28
N TRP A 129 5.19 -13.96 -10.27
CA TRP A 129 3.77 -14.15 -10.52
C TRP A 129 3.37 -15.62 -10.46
N PHE A 130 2.16 -15.89 -9.99
CA PHE A 130 1.45 -17.14 -10.24
C PHE A 130 0.38 -16.91 -11.31
N GLU A 131 0.36 -17.76 -12.32
CA GLU A 131 -0.69 -17.77 -13.35
C GLU A 131 -1.79 -18.75 -12.97
N LEU A 132 -2.96 -18.23 -12.64
CA LEU A 132 -4.15 -19.00 -12.33
C LEU A 132 -5.16 -18.84 -13.48
N GLY A 133 -4.87 -19.46 -14.61
CA GLY A 133 -5.64 -19.30 -15.84
C GLY A 133 -5.56 -17.89 -16.40
N ALA A 134 -6.67 -17.15 -16.41
CA ALA A 134 -6.70 -15.76 -16.90
C ALA A 134 -6.25 -14.71 -15.87
N TYR A 135 -5.93 -15.11 -14.64
CA TYR A 135 -5.55 -14.23 -13.54
C TYR A 135 -4.08 -14.40 -13.19
N GLN A 136 -3.40 -13.28 -12.96
CA GLN A 136 -2.05 -13.24 -12.44
C GLN A 136 -2.08 -12.72 -11.01
N VAL A 137 -1.48 -13.47 -10.10
CA VAL A 137 -1.38 -13.12 -8.67
C VAL A 137 0.08 -12.91 -8.32
N GLN A 138 0.38 -11.74 -7.75
CA GLN A 138 1.73 -11.39 -7.27
C GLN A 138 1.76 -11.53 -5.74
N PRO A 139 2.40 -12.57 -5.20
CA PRO A 139 2.45 -12.80 -3.75
C PRO A 139 3.14 -11.70 -2.96
N SER A 140 4.12 -11.02 -3.54
CA SER A 140 4.85 -9.93 -2.89
C SER A 140 3.93 -8.74 -2.53
N GLU A 141 2.82 -8.54 -3.26
CA GLU A 141 1.81 -7.53 -2.93
C GLU A 141 1.10 -7.83 -1.60
N TYR A 142 0.73 -9.08 -1.37
CA TYR A 142 0.11 -9.52 -0.12
C TYR A 142 1.14 -9.62 1.01
N ALA A 143 2.39 -9.95 0.67
CA ALA A 143 3.49 -10.01 1.63
C ALA A 143 3.76 -8.66 2.31
N LYS A 144 3.53 -7.53 1.65
CA LYS A 144 3.63 -6.18 2.25
C LYS A 144 2.67 -6.04 3.43
N VAL A 145 1.39 -6.37 3.20
CA VAL A 145 0.35 -6.27 4.23
C VAL A 145 0.61 -7.26 5.38
N ALA A 146 1.00 -8.47 5.04
CA ALA A 146 1.34 -9.49 6.04
C ALA A 146 2.56 -9.09 6.87
N MET A 147 3.60 -8.49 6.25
CA MET A 147 4.79 -8.04 6.95
C MET A 147 4.51 -6.89 7.91
N ILE A 148 3.55 -6.00 7.59
CA ILE A 148 3.07 -5.00 8.53
C ILE A 148 2.53 -5.67 9.80
N VAL A 149 1.71 -6.71 9.65
CA VAL A 149 1.15 -7.47 10.78
C VAL A 149 2.25 -8.16 11.59
N VAL A 150 3.22 -8.79 10.92
CA VAL A 150 4.36 -9.48 11.56
C VAL A 150 5.22 -8.52 12.36
N LEU A 151 5.63 -7.40 11.76
CA LEU A 151 6.44 -6.39 12.44
C LEU A 151 5.67 -5.76 13.60
N ALA A 152 4.39 -5.45 13.41
CA ALA A 152 3.55 -4.92 14.46
C ALA A 152 3.42 -5.92 15.63
N ALA A 153 3.32 -7.24 15.37
CA ALA A 153 3.27 -8.25 16.42
C ALA A 153 4.58 -8.35 17.21
N VAL A 154 5.72 -8.28 16.51
CA VAL A 154 7.05 -8.33 17.15
C VAL A 154 7.29 -7.12 18.03
N PHE A 155 7.01 -5.90 17.54
CA PHE A 155 7.29 -4.66 18.25
C PHE A 155 6.18 -4.21 19.19
N GLY A 156 4.93 -4.63 18.94
CA GLY A 156 3.76 -4.32 19.76
C GLY A 156 3.54 -5.27 20.96
N ALA A 157 4.41 -6.25 21.17
CA ALA A 157 4.29 -7.21 22.27
C ALA A 157 4.44 -6.57 23.65
N THR A 158 5.10 -5.41 23.77
CA THR A 158 5.30 -4.69 25.01
C THR A 158 4.98 -3.21 24.83
N ARG A 159 4.52 -2.54 25.91
CA ARG A 159 4.31 -1.09 25.92
C ARG A 159 5.62 -0.31 26.11
N ALA A 160 6.69 -0.99 26.51
CA ALA A 160 8.01 -0.39 26.64
C ALA A 160 8.72 -0.31 25.28
N SER A 161 9.73 0.57 25.17
CA SER A 161 10.57 0.65 23.98
C SER A 161 11.19 -0.72 23.66
N PRO A 162 11.16 -1.16 22.39
CA PRO A 162 11.64 -2.48 22.00
C PRO A 162 13.09 -2.71 22.38
N GLY A 163 13.37 -3.89 22.96
CA GLY A 163 14.72 -4.33 23.30
C GLY A 163 15.48 -4.84 22.07
N MET A 164 16.81 -5.09 22.24
CA MET A 164 17.66 -5.61 21.16
C MET A 164 17.19 -6.94 20.58
N ARG A 165 16.60 -7.82 21.39
CA ARG A 165 16.06 -9.11 20.92
C ARG A 165 14.88 -8.91 19.96
N GLN A 166 13.96 -7.99 20.28
CA GLN A 166 12.83 -7.67 19.41
C GLN A 166 13.31 -6.99 18.12
N LEU A 167 14.27 -6.06 18.24
CA LEU A 167 14.87 -5.41 17.07
C LEU A 167 15.54 -6.44 16.15
N ALA A 168 16.35 -7.34 16.71
CA ALA A 168 17.00 -8.40 15.93
C ALA A 168 15.98 -9.35 15.29
N ALA A 169 14.93 -9.75 16.01
CA ALA A 169 13.89 -10.63 15.48
C ALA A 169 13.09 -9.96 14.34
N GLY A 170 12.69 -8.70 14.51
CA GLY A 170 11.98 -7.94 13.47
C GLY A 170 12.82 -7.71 12.23
N LEU A 171 14.10 -7.35 12.42
CA LEU A 171 15.04 -7.19 11.30
C LEU A 171 15.32 -8.51 10.59
N ALA A 172 15.47 -9.61 11.32
CA ALA A 172 15.66 -10.94 10.73
C ALA A 172 14.45 -11.37 9.89
N ALA A 173 13.23 -11.20 10.43
CA ALA A 173 12.00 -11.50 9.71
C ALA A 173 11.89 -10.64 8.42
N TRP A 174 12.16 -9.34 8.54
CA TRP A 174 12.17 -8.42 7.40
C TRP A 174 13.23 -8.81 6.36
N ALA A 175 14.46 -9.12 6.79
CA ALA A 175 15.56 -9.49 5.90
C ALA A 175 15.29 -10.78 5.13
N VAL A 176 14.65 -11.79 5.75
CA VAL A 176 14.26 -13.04 5.08
C VAL A 176 13.29 -12.75 3.94
N VAL A 177 12.22 -11.99 4.18
CA VAL A 177 11.22 -11.64 3.16
C VAL A 177 11.85 -10.79 2.05
N CYS A 178 12.62 -9.77 2.41
CA CYS A 178 13.32 -8.92 1.44
C CYS A 178 14.35 -9.71 0.61
N GLY A 179 15.07 -10.66 1.23
CA GLY A 179 16.00 -11.54 0.52
C GLY A 179 15.32 -12.43 -0.51
N LEU A 180 14.12 -12.96 -0.21
CA LEU A 180 13.30 -13.71 -1.17
C LEU A 180 12.83 -12.83 -2.33
N ILE A 181 12.37 -11.61 -2.05
CA ILE A 181 11.91 -10.65 -3.07
C ILE A 181 13.06 -10.21 -3.98
N LEU A 182 14.25 -9.95 -3.42
CA LEU A 182 15.43 -9.61 -4.22
C LEU A 182 15.88 -10.77 -5.12
N ARG A 183 15.64 -12.03 -4.72
CA ARG A 183 15.86 -13.20 -5.59
C ARG A 183 14.85 -13.32 -6.73
N GLN A 184 13.68 -12.68 -6.61
CA GLN A 184 12.66 -12.56 -7.67
C GLN A 184 12.95 -11.41 -8.65
N PRO A 185 14.07 -10.76 -8.64
CA PRO A 185 14.54 -9.44 -9.09
C PRO A 185 13.43 -8.33 -9.07
N ASP A 186 12.59 -8.32 -8.05
CA ASP A 186 11.53 -7.32 -7.87
C ASP A 186 12.02 -6.19 -6.93
N PHE A 187 12.86 -5.32 -7.49
CA PHE A 187 13.44 -4.20 -6.75
C PHE A 187 12.39 -3.15 -6.36
N GLY A 188 11.38 -2.93 -7.22
CA GLY A 188 10.30 -1.99 -6.93
C GLY A 188 9.54 -2.37 -5.65
N THR A 189 9.10 -3.61 -5.56
CA THR A 189 8.42 -4.11 -4.37
C THR A 189 9.34 -4.10 -3.15
N PHE A 190 10.63 -4.51 -3.28
CA PHE A 190 11.60 -4.42 -2.18
C PHE A 190 11.67 -3.00 -1.59
N MET A 191 11.71 -1.95 -2.42
CA MET A 191 11.75 -0.57 -1.94
C MET A 191 10.59 -0.20 -1.01
N VAL A 192 9.42 -0.82 -1.18
CA VAL A 192 8.24 -0.56 -0.33
C VAL A 192 8.39 -1.16 1.07
N PHE A 193 9.13 -2.25 1.22
CA PHE A 193 9.38 -2.85 2.54
C PHE A 193 10.26 -1.98 3.46
N VAL A 194 11.07 -1.11 2.89
CA VAL A 194 11.91 -0.18 3.66
C VAL A 194 11.07 0.82 4.48
N PRO A 195 10.17 1.64 3.87
CA PRO A 195 9.33 2.54 4.63
C PRO A 195 8.34 1.83 5.56
N ILE A 196 7.89 0.62 5.23
CA ILE A 196 7.09 -0.19 6.16
C ILE A 196 7.89 -0.45 7.45
N LEU A 197 9.14 -0.91 7.34
CA LEU A 197 10.01 -1.14 8.48
C LEU A 197 10.24 0.14 9.27
N PHE A 198 10.65 1.22 8.61
CA PHE A 198 10.94 2.50 9.28
C PHE A 198 9.70 3.11 9.95
N GLY A 199 8.53 3.05 9.30
CA GLY A 199 7.28 3.55 9.87
C GLY A 199 6.86 2.80 11.13
N VAL A 200 6.97 1.47 11.12
CA VAL A 200 6.70 0.64 12.29
C VAL A 200 7.71 0.91 13.39
N LEU A 201 9.02 0.97 13.09
CA LEU A 201 10.08 1.24 14.06
C LEU A 201 9.94 2.63 14.69
N LEU A 202 9.59 3.65 13.91
CA LEU A 202 9.40 5.03 14.39
C LEU A 202 8.29 5.09 15.44
N VAL A 203 7.15 4.46 15.18
CA VAL A 203 6.00 4.47 16.09
C VAL A 203 6.19 3.51 17.27
N SER A 204 7.02 2.46 17.13
CA SER A 204 7.32 1.53 18.21
C SER A 204 8.19 2.13 19.34
N GLY A 205 8.71 3.36 19.16
CA GLY A 205 9.55 4.01 20.16
C GLY A 205 10.98 3.47 20.21
N VAL A 206 11.47 2.87 19.16
CA VAL A 206 12.90 2.51 19.01
C VAL A 206 13.75 3.78 19.07
N ARG A 207 14.87 3.73 19.78
CA ARG A 207 15.77 4.87 19.95
C ARG A 207 16.27 5.37 18.58
N LEU A 208 16.17 6.67 18.33
CA LEU A 208 16.53 7.32 17.06
C LEU A 208 17.91 6.90 16.52
N ARG A 209 18.88 6.66 17.42
CA ARG A 209 20.22 6.18 17.03
C ARG A 209 20.17 4.90 16.20
N TRP A 210 19.26 3.96 16.50
CA TRP A 210 19.14 2.71 15.75
C TRP A 210 18.51 2.93 14.38
N LEU A 211 17.56 3.85 14.28
CA LEU A 211 16.99 4.27 13.00
C LEU A 211 18.06 4.90 12.10
N LEU A 212 18.91 5.77 12.67
CA LEU A 212 20.03 6.36 11.93
C LEU A 212 21.07 5.31 11.50
N VAL A 213 21.41 4.35 12.38
CA VAL A 213 22.31 3.24 12.04
C VAL A 213 21.73 2.40 10.90
N LEU A 214 20.43 2.04 10.97
CA LEU A 214 19.77 1.28 9.92
C LEU A 214 19.72 2.05 8.60
N ALA A 215 19.44 3.36 8.63
CA ALA A 215 19.47 4.22 7.45
C ALA A 215 20.88 4.27 6.83
N LEU A 216 21.91 4.44 7.67
CA LEU A 216 23.32 4.43 7.23
C LEU A 216 23.72 3.10 6.61
N VAL A 217 23.43 1.98 7.29
CA VAL A 217 23.71 0.63 6.78
C VAL A 217 22.97 0.37 5.47
N GLY A 218 21.71 0.78 5.39
CA GLY A 218 20.92 0.68 4.16
C GLY A 218 21.51 1.50 3.02
N SER A 219 21.94 2.73 3.27
CA SER A 219 22.61 3.58 2.26
C SER A 219 23.93 2.98 1.80
N ILE A 220 24.75 2.47 2.71
CA ILE A 220 26.00 1.75 2.37
C ILE A 220 25.69 0.49 1.55
N GLY A 221 24.62 -0.24 1.90
CA GLY A 221 24.16 -1.40 1.15
C GLY A 221 23.79 -1.06 -0.31
N VAL A 222 23.05 0.02 -0.52
CA VAL A 222 22.68 0.48 -1.87
C VAL A 222 23.92 0.86 -2.68
N VAL A 223 24.84 1.63 -2.10
CA VAL A 223 26.11 2.00 -2.76
C VAL A 223 26.95 0.75 -3.04
N GLY A 224 26.97 -0.22 -2.11
CA GLY A 224 27.66 -1.50 -2.29
C GLY A 224 27.09 -2.32 -3.46
N MET A 225 25.76 -2.42 -3.57
CA MET A 225 25.09 -3.12 -4.68
C MET A 225 25.47 -2.51 -6.04
N PHE A 226 25.65 -1.20 -6.10
CA PHE A 226 26.11 -0.50 -7.29
C PHE A 226 27.57 -0.88 -7.65
N LYS A 227 28.48 -0.73 -6.67
CA LYS A 227 29.92 -0.98 -6.89
C LYS A 227 30.26 -2.44 -7.17
N LEU A 228 29.52 -3.38 -6.57
CA LEU A 228 29.72 -4.81 -6.73
C LEU A 228 29.00 -5.40 -7.95
N ASN A 229 28.39 -4.57 -8.80
CA ASN A 229 27.65 -5.00 -9.99
C ASN A 229 26.55 -6.05 -9.70
N VAL A 230 25.94 -6.01 -8.52
CA VAL A 230 24.85 -6.91 -8.13
C VAL A 230 23.55 -6.56 -8.87
N LEU A 231 23.40 -5.30 -9.28
CA LEU A 231 22.25 -4.81 -10.02
C LEU A 231 22.29 -5.32 -11.47
N LYS A 232 21.14 -5.76 -11.98
CA LYS A 232 20.98 -6.11 -13.39
C LYS A 232 21.09 -4.85 -14.27
N GLU A 233 21.47 -5.02 -15.54
CA GLU A 233 21.68 -3.88 -16.47
C GLU A 233 20.47 -2.95 -16.55
N TYR A 234 19.24 -3.50 -16.69
CA TYR A 234 18.03 -2.67 -16.74
C TYR A 234 17.78 -1.84 -15.47
N GLN A 235 18.28 -2.29 -14.29
CA GLN A 235 18.16 -1.55 -13.03
C GLN A 235 19.18 -0.38 -12.99
N LYS A 236 20.38 -0.62 -13.53
CA LYS A 236 21.39 0.43 -13.67
C LYS A 236 20.91 1.49 -14.67
N GLU A 237 20.38 1.07 -15.83
CA GLU A 237 19.84 1.97 -16.84
C GLU A 237 18.76 2.91 -16.28
N ARG A 238 17.82 2.39 -15.47
CA ARG A 238 16.80 3.21 -14.79
C ARG A 238 17.40 4.29 -13.91
N LEU A 239 18.44 3.96 -13.17
CA LEU A 239 19.10 4.88 -12.26
C LEU A 239 19.99 5.87 -13.03
N THR A 240 20.71 5.42 -14.05
CA THR A 240 21.51 6.27 -14.91
C THR A 240 20.62 7.28 -15.66
N ALA A 241 19.52 6.81 -16.23
CA ALA A 241 18.55 7.70 -16.90
C ALA A 241 17.97 8.81 -15.98
N PHE A 242 17.92 8.53 -14.66
CA PHE A 242 17.49 9.52 -13.68
C PHE A 242 18.60 10.49 -13.27
N ILE A 243 19.83 9.99 -13.05
CA ILE A 243 20.98 10.82 -12.60
C ILE A 243 21.56 11.64 -13.74
N ASP A 244 21.68 11.04 -14.90
CA ASP A 244 22.23 11.66 -16.11
C ASP A 244 21.32 11.40 -17.32
N PRO A 245 20.28 12.22 -17.50
CA PRO A 245 19.40 12.12 -18.67
C PRO A 245 20.11 12.32 -20.01
N GLY A 246 21.32 12.91 -20.00
CA GLY A 246 22.17 13.10 -21.19
C GLY A 246 22.91 11.85 -21.63
N ALA A 247 23.01 10.84 -20.78
CA ALA A 247 23.65 9.55 -21.10
C ALA A 247 22.87 8.71 -22.14
N ASP A 248 21.58 9.05 -22.40
CA ASP A 248 20.75 8.48 -23.45
C ASP A 248 20.44 9.55 -24.53
N PRO A 249 21.41 9.86 -25.43
CA PRO A 249 21.25 10.92 -26.43
C PRO A 249 20.11 10.68 -27.41
N ASP A 250 19.85 9.41 -27.72
CA ASP A 250 18.79 8.99 -28.64
C ASP A 250 17.39 9.06 -28.00
N GLY A 251 17.35 9.20 -26.67
CA GLY A 251 16.11 9.27 -25.90
C GLY A 251 15.23 8.02 -26.08
N ARG A 252 15.89 6.84 -26.26
CA ARG A 252 15.23 5.57 -26.52
C ARG A 252 15.16 4.79 -25.26
N GLY A 253 14.46 4.60 -24.41
CA GLY A 253 14.51 3.81 -23.18
C GLY A 253 13.78 4.47 -22.02
N TYR A 254 14.33 4.39 -20.83
CA TYR A 254 13.70 4.94 -19.63
C TYR A 254 13.62 6.48 -19.65
N THR A 255 14.57 7.15 -20.29
CA THR A 255 14.55 8.62 -20.52
C THR A 255 13.40 9.02 -21.42
N TYR A 256 13.06 8.21 -22.44
CA TYR A 256 11.89 8.43 -23.28
C TYR A 256 10.60 8.43 -22.46
N ASN A 257 10.41 7.42 -21.63
CA ASN A 257 9.20 7.28 -20.81
C ASN A 257 9.01 8.48 -19.87
N ALA A 258 10.08 8.90 -19.18
CA ALA A 258 10.04 10.05 -18.28
C ALA A 258 9.71 11.36 -19.04
N ARG A 259 10.33 11.57 -20.22
CA ARG A 259 10.09 12.75 -21.05
C ARG A 259 8.64 12.78 -21.58
N GLN A 260 8.13 11.65 -22.07
CA GLN A 260 6.75 11.57 -22.56
C GLN A 260 5.73 11.75 -21.42
N ALA A 261 6.04 11.24 -20.23
CA ALA A 261 5.20 11.46 -19.04
C ALA A 261 5.09 12.96 -18.70
N LEU A 262 6.22 13.69 -18.71
CA LEU A 262 6.24 15.14 -18.46
C LEU A 262 5.48 15.92 -19.54
N ILE A 263 5.63 15.54 -20.83
CA ILE A 263 4.88 16.16 -21.95
C ILE A 263 3.38 15.91 -21.76
N ALA A 264 2.96 14.69 -21.40
CA ALA A 264 1.57 14.36 -21.18
C ALA A 264 0.96 15.23 -20.07
N ILE A 265 1.59 15.25 -18.88
CA ILE A 265 1.13 16.05 -17.73
C ILE A 265 1.10 17.54 -18.07
N GLY A 266 2.20 18.08 -18.66
CA GLY A 266 2.31 19.50 -19.01
C GLY A 266 1.27 19.93 -20.05
N SER A 267 0.89 19.03 -20.95
CA SER A 267 -0.11 19.32 -22.01
C SER A 267 -1.54 19.44 -21.49
N GLY A 268 -1.83 18.95 -20.25
CA GLY A 268 -3.16 19.01 -19.65
C GLY A 268 -3.56 20.38 -19.11
N GLY A 269 -2.59 21.26 -18.80
CA GLY A 269 -2.90 22.58 -18.24
C GLY A 269 -3.69 22.51 -16.94
N VAL A 270 -4.59 23.49 -16.71
CA VAL A 270 -5.35 23.59 -15.46
C VAL A 270 -6.53 22.64 -15.43
N THR A 271 -7.31 22.56 -16.50
CA THR A 271 -8.60 21.83 -16.56
C THR A 271 -8.53 20.51 -17.33
N GLY A 272 -7.39 20.18 -17.90
CA GLY A 272 -7.21 19.01 -18.76
C GLY A 272 -7.73 19.20 -20.19
N LYS A 273 -7.39 18.25 -21.06
CA LYS A 273 -7.89 18.17 -22.44
C LYS A 273 -9.33 17.63 -22.52
N GLY A 274 -9.85 17.12 -21.43
CA GLY A 274 -11.13 16.43 -21.35
C GLY A 274 -10.98 14.90 -21.38
N TYR A 275 -11.92 14.23 -20.75
CA TYR A 275 -11.96 12.78 -20.64
C TYR A 275 -12.01 12.12 -22.04
N LEU A 276 -11.19 11.07 -22.27
CA LEU A 276 -10.98 10.38 -23.54
C LEU A 276 -10.39 11.26 -24.67
N ARG A 277 -9.91 12.47 -24.37
CA ARG A 277 -9.34 13.40 -25.36
C ARG A 277 -7.83 13.62 -25.16
N GLY A 278 -7.19 12.85 -24.32
CA GLY A 278 -5.74 12.87 -24.13
C GLY A 278 -5.03 12.44 -25.42
N THR A 279 -4.20 13.30 -26.01
CA THR A 279 -3.47 12.99 -27.26
C THR A 279 -2.33 12.01 -26.99
N GLN A 280 -1.56 12.22 -25.92
CA GLN A 280 -0.49 11.30 -25.51
C GLN A 280 -1.05 9.95 -25.10
N THR A 281 -2.18 9.97 -24.37
CA THR A 281 -2.91 8.78 -23.92
C THR A 281 -3.46 7.97 -25.12
N ASN A 282 -4.14 8.62 -26.06
CA ASN A 282 -4.77 7.93 -27.20
C ASN A 282 -3.76 7.40 -28.22
N LEU A 283 -2.63 8.07 -28.41
CA LEU A 283 -1.54 7.67 -29.30
C LEU A 283 -0.54 6.72 -28.63
N GLN A 284 -0.73 6.43 -27.33
CA GLN A 284 0.09 5.50 -26.55
C GLN A 284 1.61 5.85 -26.55
N TYR A 285 1.92 7.14 -26.53
CA TYR A 285 3.31 7.59 -26.49
C TYR A 285 3.99 7.29 -25.15
N VAL A 286 3.22 7.12 -24.07
CA VAL A 286 3.75 6.69 -22.76
C VAL A 286 3.54 5.17 -22.62
N PRO A 287 4.62 4.36 -22.66
CA PRO A 287 4.51 2.93 -22.39
C PRO A 287 4.02 2.65 -20.97
N GLU A 288 3.38 1.50 -20.74
CA GLU A 288 2.86 1.07 -19.43
C GLU A 288 2.01 2.14 -18.71
N GLN A 289 1.25 2.92 -19.49
CA GLN A 289 0.47 4.05 -18.97
C GLN A 289 -0.63 3.61 -17.99
N LYS A 290 -1.24 2.44 -18.21
CA LYS A 290 -2.30 1.90 -17.34
C LYS A 290 -1.79 1.40 -15.99
N THR A 291 -0.50 1.06 -15.88
CA THR A 291 0.13 0.49 -14.69
C THR A 291 0.97 1.52 -13.95
N ASP A 292 2.15 1.81 -14.48
CA ASP A 292 3.18 2.59 -13.81
C ASP A 292 3.00 4.10 -13.96
N PHE A 293 2.47 4.53 -15.12
CA PHE A 293 2.32 5.94 -15.48
C PHE A 293 0.86 6.42 -15.48
N VAL A 294 -0.02 5.80 -14.70
CA VAL A 294 -1.45 6.16 -14.67
C VAL A 294 -1.71 7.62 -14.29
N PHE A 295 -0.84 8.24 -13.48
CA PHE A 295 -0.92 9.64 -13.11
C PHE A 295 -0.82 10.57 -14.33
N THR A 296 -0.14 10.16 -15.41
CA THR A 296 -0.06 10.93 -16.67
C THR A 296 -1.42 11.10 -17.33
N VAL A 297 -2.27 10.06 -17.27
CA VAL A 297 -3.65 10.12 -17.81
C VAL A 297 -4.48 11.14 -17.04
N VAL A 298 -4.39 11.10 -15.70
CA VAL A 298 -5.08 12.07 -14.84
C VAL A 298 -4.57 13.49 -15.13
N GLY A 299 -3.24 13.68 -15.24
CA GLY A 299 -2.62 14.97 -15.54
C GLY A 299 -2.97 15.51 -16.92
N GLU A 300 -3.03 14.66 -17.96
CA GLU A 300 -3.37 15.06 -19.31
C GLU A 300 -4.87 15.36 -19.48
N GLU A 301 -5.73 14.46 -19.02
CA GLU A 301 -7.18 14.54 -19.31
C GLU A 301 -7.95 15.40 -18.33
N LEU A 302 -7.60 15.37 -17.03
CA LEU A 302 -8.24 16.14 -15.98
C LEU A 302 -7.41 17.35 -15.52
N GLY A 303 -6.18 17.49 -16.04
CA GLY A 303 -5.29 18.60 -15.78
C GLY A 303 -4.85 18.71 -14.32
N PHE A 304 -4.40 19.92 -13.97
CA PHE A 304 -3.98 20.22 -12.60
C PHE A 304 -5.10 19.99 -11.57
N ALA A 305 -6.36 20.30 -11.93
CA ALA A 305 -7.50 20.10 -11.03
C ALA A 305 -7.71 18.60 -10.69
N GLY A 306 -7.61 17.70 -11.68
CA GLY A 306 -7.71 16.26 -11.45
C GLY A 306 -6.53 15.71 -10.64
N ALA A 307 -5.32 16.18 -10.94
CA ALA A 307 -4.12 15.82 -10.19
C ALA A 307 -4.24 16.25 -8.71
N MET A 308 -4.72 17.47 -8.44
CA MET A 308 -4.94 17.96 -7.08
C MET A 308 -6.04 17.20 -6.34
N LEU A 309 -7.12 16.82 -7.02
CA LEU A 309 -8.16 15.98 -6.43
C LEU A 309 -7.59 14.61 -6.01
N LEU A 310 -6.79 13.96 -6.87
CA LEU A 310 -6.14 12.69 -6.57
C LEU A 310 -5.19 12.84 -5.37
N LEU A 311 -4.35 13.86 -5.36
CA LEU A 311 -3.45 14.15 -4.24
C LEU A 311 -4.21 14.43 -2.94
N ALA A 312 -5.32 15.17 -3.00
CA ALA A 312 -6.16 15.46 -1.83
C ALA A 312 -6.79 14.18 -1.25
N LEU A 313 -7.26 13.25 -2.09
CA LEU A 313 -7.79 11.97 -1.63
C LEU A 313 -6.70 11.08 -1.00
N LEU A 314 -5.50 11.04 -1.58
CA LEU A 314 -4.34 10.34 -1.00
C LEU A 314 -3.93 10.96 0.34
N ALA A 315 -3.88 12.29 0.42
CA ALA A 315 -3.56 13.01 1.65
C ALA A 315 -4.63 12.79 2.73
N LEU A 316 -5.91 12.77 2.35
CA LEU A 316 -7.03 12.47 3.24
C LEU A 316 -6.90 11.05 3.81
N LEU A 317 -6.60 10.06 2.96
CA LEU A 317 -6.40 8.68 3.37
C LEU A 317 -5.21 8.55 4.33
N ALA A 318 -4.08 9.17 4.02
CA ALA A 318 -2.90 9.19 4.87
C ALA A 318 -3.18 9.87 6.22
N TRP A 319 -3.84 11.03 6.21
CA TRP A 319 -4.23 11.76 7.42
C TRP A 319 -5.17 10.94 8.31
N ARG A 320 -6.19 10.28 7.72
CA ARG A 320 -7.08 9.40 8.48
C ARG A 320 -6.32 8.22 9.08
N GLY A 321 -5.43 7.59 8.31
CA GLY A 321 -4.60 6.49 8.81
C GLY A 321 -3.68 6.90 9.96
N LEU A 322 -3.01 8.07 9.87
CA LEU A 322 -2.22 8.63 10.97
C LEU A 322 -3.06 8.92 12.21
N ARG A 323 -4.27 9.46 12.02
CA ARG A 323 -5.19 9.70 13.13
C ARG A 323 -5.63 8.38 13.78
N ILE A 324 -5.87 7.33 12.99
CA ILE A 324 -6.17 5.98 13.51
C ILE A 324 -4.99 5.45 14.31
N ALA A 325 -3.75 5.60 13.83
CA ALA A 325 -2.54 5.22 14.57
C ALA A 325 -2.43 5.93 15.93
N ALA A 326 -2.73 7.24 15.94
CA ALA A 326 -2.66 8.06 17.17
C ALA A 326 -3.73 7.73 18.22
N VAL A 327 -4.92 7.27 17.80
CA VAL A 327 -6.05 6.95 18.70
C VAL A 327 -6.24 5.44 18.91
N ALA A 328 -5.32 4.62 18.41
CA ALA A 328 -5.36 3.17 18.59
C ALA A 328 -5.28 2.78 20.08
N ARG A 329 -6.08 1.80 20.48
CA ARG A 329 -6.18 1.36 21.89
C ARG A 329 -4.91 0.68 22.42
N ASP A 330 -4.22 -0.04 21.55
CA ASP A 330 -3.07 -0.85 21.88
C ASP A 330 -1.89 -0.60 20.92
N PRO A 331 -0.65 -0.90 21.35
CA PRO A 331 0.52 -0.69 20.51
C PRO A 331 0.49 -1.45 19.18
N PHE A 332 -0.07 -2.67 19.16
CA PHE A 332 -0.15 -3.47 17.93
C PHE A 332 -0.98 -2.77 16.86
N GLY A 333 -2.18 -2.26 17.23
CA GLY A 333 -3.04 -1.51 16.30
C GLY A 333 -2.38 -0.22 15.80
N ALA A 334 -1.69 0.51 16.69
CA ALA A 334 -0.94 1.71 16.30
C ALA A 334 0.15 1.40 15.27
N LEU A 335 0.90 0.31 15.48
CA LEU A 335 1.99 -0.11 14.59
C LEU A 335 1.46 -0.63 13.25
N VAL A 336 0.33 -1.37 13.24
CA VAL A 336 -0.35 -1.78 12.00
C VAL A 336 -0.75 -0.55 11.20
N ALA A 337 -1.38 0.43 11.85
CA ALA A 337 -1.81 1.65 11.16
C ALA A 337 -0.62 2.46 10.61
N ALA A 338 0.46 2.59 11.39
CA ALA A 338 1.69 3.26 10.94
C ALA A 338 2.32 2.55 9.73
N GLY A 339 2.41 1.21 9.76
CA GLY A 339 2.94 0.43 8.65
C GLY A 339 2.12 0.57 7.37
N VAL A 340 0.77 0.53 7.48
CA VAL A 340 -0.13 0.73 6.34
C VAL A 340 0.04 2.13 5.74
N VAL A 341 0.05 3.18 6.57
CA VAL A 341 0.24 4.55 6.08
C VAL A 341 1.59 4.72 5.40
N SER A 342 2.66 4.20 6.01
CA SER A 342 4.01 4.27 5.42
C SER A 342 4.08 3.57 4.06
N MET A 343 3.42 2.41 3.91
CA MET A 343 3.31 1.68 2.65
C MET A 343 2.61 2.52 1.58
N LEU A 344 1.39 2.98 1.87
CA LEU A 344 0.55 3.68 0.88
C LEU A 344 1.14 5.04 0.48
N VAL A 345 1.64 5.81 1.45
CA VAL A 345 2.27 7.12 1.20
C VAL A 345 3.53 6.96 0.35
N PHE A 346 4.38 5.98 0.66
CA PHE A 346 5.59 5.77 -0.10
C PHE A 346 5.30 5.31 -1.53
N GLN A 347 4.37 4.37 -1.73
CA GLN A 347 3.97 3.93 -3.07
C GLN A 347 3.44 5.11 -3.89
N ALA A 348 2.56 5.94 -3.30
CA ALA A 348 2.04 7.12 -3.97
C ALA A 348 3.14 8.14 -4.30
N PHE A 349 4.04 8.41 -3.34
CA PHE A 349 5.16 9.33 -3.52
C PHE A 349 6.09 8.90 -4.64
N VAL A 350 6.48 7.63 -4.67
CA VAL A 350 7.39 7.12 -5.71
C VAL A 350 6.71 7.08 -7.06
N ASN A 351 5.45 6.60 -7.16
CA ASN A 351 4.74 6.54 -8.44
C ASN A 351 4.52 7.93 -9.04
N ILE A 352 4.00 8.87 -8.27
CA ILE A 352 3.81 10.25 -8.74
C ILE A 352 5.16 10.90 -9.01
N GLY A 353 6.14 10.70 -8.11
CA GLY A 353 7.49 11.25 -8.24
C GLY A 353 8.19 10.82 -9.51
N MET A 354 8.08 9.54 -9.92
CA MET A 354 8.68 9.08 -11.17
C MET A 354 7.98 9.65 -12.41
N THR A 355 6.67 9.91 -12.35
CA THR A 355 5.93 10.49 -13.47
C THR A 355 6.22 11.97 -13.69
N ILE A 356 6.60 12.69 -12.61
CA ILE A 356 7.02 14.11 -12.67
C ILE A 356 8.54 14.28 -12.67
N GLY A 357 9.31 13.20 -12.78
CA GLY A 357 10.76 13.21 -12.96
C GLY A 357 11.59 13.51 -11.71
N ILE A 358 11.02 13.46 -10.49
CA ILE A 358 11.76 13.66 -9.22
C ILE A 358 12.23 12.36 -8.58
N MET A 359 11.82 11.21 -9.12
CA MET A 359 12.24 9.88 -8.68
C MET A 359 12.57 8.99 -9.89
N PRO A 360 13.47 8.00 -9.73
CA PRO A 360 13.75 7.05 -10.79
C PRO A 360 12.54 6.16 -11.09
N ILE A 361 12.44 5.65 -12.30
CA ILE A 361 11.35 4.75 -12.72
C ILE A 361 11.52 3.40 -12.01
N THR A 362 10.61 3.08 -11.09
CA THR A 362 10.68 1.87 -10.26
C THR A 362 9.69 0.79 -10.65
N GLY A 363 8.59 1.15 -11.32
CA GLY A 363 7.50 0.21 -11.61
C GLY A 363 6.61 -0.09 -10.40
N ILE A 364 6.56 0.81 -9.41
CA ILE A 364 5.67 0.69 -8.25
C ILE A 364 4.29 1.24 -8.64
N PRO A 365 3.20 0.46 -8.54
CA PRO A 365 1.88 0.93 -8.91
C PRO A 365 1.35 1.98 -7.92
N LEU A 366 0.55 2.93 -8.41
CA LEU A 366 -0.16 3.90 -7.59
C LEU A 366 -1.33 3.21 -6.87
N PRO A 367 -1.38 3.22 -5.52
CA PRO A 367 -2.41 2.54 -4.75
C PRO A 367 -3.83 2.95 -5.19
N PHE A 368 -4.72 1.98 -5.37
CA PHE A 368 -6.12 2.10 -5.80
C PHE A 368 -6.32 2.56 -7.26
N VAL A 369 -5.36 3.27 -7.85
CA VAL A 369 -5.51 3.96 -9.14
C VAL A 369 -4.94 3.15 -10.30
N SER A 370 -3.74 2.57 -10.15
CA SER A 370 -3.09 1.78 -11.19
C SER A 370 -3.83 0.49 -11.50
N TYR A 371 -3.74 0.04 -12.76
CA TYR A 371 -4.17 -1.30 -13.14
C TYR A 371 -3.26 -2.34 -12.51
N GLY A 372 -3.87 -3.25 -11.74
CA GLY A 372 -3.16 -4.37 -11.10
C GLY A 372 -4.06 -5.05 -10.08
N GLY A 373 -4.43 -6.32 -10.34
CA GLY A 373 -5.34 -7.06 -9.46
C GLY A 373 -4.80 -7.21 -8.06
N SER A 374 -3.57 -7.72 -7.93
CA SER A 374 -2.95 -7.96 -6.62
C SER A 374 -2.70 -6.67 -5.85
N SER A 375 -2.26 -5.59 -6.52
CA SER A 375 -2.00 -4.29 -5.89
C SER A 375 -3.29 -3.63 -5.39
N LEU A 376 -4.37 -3.68 -6.19
CA LEU A 376 -5.66 -3.13 -5.78
C LEU A 376 -6.22 -3.88 -4.58
N VAL A 377 -6.23 -5.21 -4.63
CA VAL A 377 -6.72 -6.06 -3.53
C VAL A 377 -5.89 -5.84 -2.26
N SER A 378 -4.55 -5.83 -2.35
CA SER A 378 -3.67 -5.60 -1.19
C SER A 378 -3.87 -4.22 -0.57
N SER A 379 -4.11 -3.18 -1.40
CA SER A 379 -4.40 -1.82 -0.93
C SER A 379 -5.73 -1.77 -0.15
N PHE A 380 -6.78 -2.44 -0.64
CA PHE A 380 -8.05 -2.55 0.09
C PHE A 380 -7.95 -3.40 1.36
N LEU A 381 -7.16 -4.48 1.35
CA LEU A 381 -6.87 -5.24 2.57
C LEU A 381 -6.17 -4.37 3.63
N ALA A 382 -5.24 -3.51 3.21
CA ALA A 382 -4.56 -2.57 4.09
C ALA A 382 -5.54 -1.54 4.69
N VAL A 383 -6.48 -1.00 3.90
CA VAL A 383 -7.56 -0.15 4.41
C VAL A 383 -8.47 -0.94 5.36
N GLY A 384 -8.77 -2.20 5.06
CA GLY A 384 -9.52 -3.08 5.96
C GLY A 384 -8.85 -3.26 7.33
N LEU A 385 -7.50 -3.32 7.39
CA LEU A 385 -6.75 -3.33 8.65
C LEU A 385 -6.89 -1.99 9.39
N LEU A 386 -6.84 -0.85 8.71
CA LEU A 386 -7.07 0.47 9.33
C LEU A 386 -8.46 0.56 9.93
N GLU A 387 -9.49 0.14 9.17
CA GLU A 387 -10.88 0.09 9.67
C GLU A 387 -11.03 -0.83 10.87
N ASN A 388 -10.38 -1.98 10.83
CA ASN A 388 -10.39 -2.94 11.93
C ASN A 388 -9.85 -2.31 13.23
N VAL A 389 -8.71 -1.62 13.18
CA VAL A 389 -8.12 -0.90 14.31
C VAL A 389 -9.07 0.21 14.77
N HIS A 390 -9.62 1.00 13.81
CA HIS A 390 -10.52 2.11 14.11
C HIS A 390 -11.81 1.66 14.82
N MET A 391 -12.47 0.64 14.28
CA MET A 391 -13.74 0.14 14.83
C MET A 391 -13.63 -0.40 16.25
N ARG A 392 -12.46 -0.93 16.61
CA ARG A 392 -12.25 -1.55 17.93
C ARG A 392 -11.57 -0.65 18.96
N ARG A 393 -11.36 0.62 18.66
CA ARG A 393 -10.76 1.58 19.60
C ARG A 393 -11.56 1.79 20.89
N TYR A 394 -12.86 1.53 20.86
CA TYR A 394 -13.78 1.67 22.00
C TYR A 394 -14.15 0.33 22.65
N LEU A 395 -13.74 -0.80 22.10
CA LEU A 395 -13.97 -2.15 22.60
C LEU A 395 -12.74 -2.66 23.34
#